data_b7b8dae841a220b172bc2c3e2dfd2756
#
_entry.id   b7b8dae841a220b172bc2c3e2dfd2756
#
_cell.length_a   1.000
_cell.length_b   1.000
_cell.length_c   1.000
_cell.angle_alpha   90.00
_cell.angle_beta   90.00
_cell.angle_gamma   90.00
#
_symmetry.space_group_name_H-M   'P 1'
#
loop_
_entity.id
_entity.type
_entity.pdbx_description
1 polymer ?
#
loop_
_entity_poly.entity_id
_entity_poly.type
_entity_poly.pdbx_seq_one_letter_code
_entity_poly.pdbx_strand_id
1 'polypeptide(L)'
;MKQKILIIALLLCSFFTGISNAAPLSNDNIKNEPLFRVGLWTGQTSVFVSADDKFSIIDKSNRKTIATYEAKTRVIVSIKAGKIYLDSNKCESNNIEVVLKNYSEDKSIEVNRKNYRGNIEISNNKGLAVINILPLEEYLYSIVAGEMSPSWPQEALKAQAVAARTYALNEINKHVNEGFNVCPTTHCQVYGGKNVEDIRAITAVDDTKGLVLYSNGKLITAVFHSASGGYTENSEEVWGSYLPYLRAVPDYDQNSPNYKWEKKLTALEIQQKIIAAGYNIGK
;
A
#
# COMPACT_ATOMS: atom_id res chain seq x y z
N MET A 1 -15.42 -12.29 46.38
CA MET A 1 -15.81 -12.52 44.98
C MET A 1 -14.82 -11.94 43.92
N LYS A 2 -13.68 -11.34 44.31
CA LYS A 2 -12.69 -10.73 43.35
C LYS A 2 -11.49 -11.61 43.00
N GLN A 3 -11.31 -12.76 43.65
CA GLN A 3 -10.16 -13.64 43.39
C GLN A 3 -10.40 -14.77 42.36
N LYS A 4 -11.66 -15.07 42.01
CA LYS A 4 -11.95 -16.13 41.04
C LYS A 4 -11.86 -15.72 39.57
N ILE A 5 -11.87 -14.39 39.26
CA ILE A 5 -11.81 -13.88 37.90
C ILE A 5 -10.36 -13.82 37.38
N LEU A 6 -9.36 -13.67 38.27
CA LEU A 6 -7.95 -13.58 37.89
C LEU A 6 -7.36 -14.93 37.46
N ILE A 7 -7.87 -16.07 37.99
CA ILE A 7 -7.38 -17.41 37.68
C ILE A 7 -7.90 -17.92 36.32
N ILE A 8 -9.07 -17.46 35.90
CA ILE A 8 -9.66 -17.85 34.58
C ILE A 8 -8.92 -17.14 33.40
N ALA A 9 -8.45 -15.90 33.62
CA ALA A 9 -7.70 -15.17 32.61
C ALA A 9 -6.27 -15.76 32.36
N LEU A 10 -5.66 -16.38 33.37
CA LEU A 10 -4.34 -17.00 33.25
C LEU A 10 -4.38 -18.42 32.65
N LEU A 11 -5.53 -19.11 32.72
CA LEU A 11 -5.71 -20.46 32.13
C LEU A 11 -6.08 -20.41 30.65
N LEU A 12 -6.61 -19.29 30.13
CA LEU A 12 -6.91 -19.09 28.71
C LEU A 12 -5.66 -18.71 27.89
N CYS A 13 -4.58 -18.21 28.52
CA CYS A 13 -3.33 -17.91 27.85
C CYS A 13 -2.41 -19.10 27.54
N SER A 14 -2.71 -20.30 28.09
CA SER A 14 -1.82 -21.47 27.96
C SER A 14 -2.18 -22.44 26.81
N PHE A 15 -3.19 -22.15 25.99
CA PHE A 15 -3.57 -23.00 24.85
C PHE A 15 -3.33 -22.39 23.47
N PHE A 16 -2.70 -21.21 23.40
CA PHE A 16 -2.31 -20.63 22.11
C PHE A 16 -0.79 -20.81 21.86
N THR A 17 -0.33 -22.04 21.75
CA THR A 17 1.01 -22.34 21.20
C THR A 17 0.95 -22.33 19.68
N GLY A 18 0.88 -21.16 19.10
CA GLY A 18 0.80 -20.96 17.64
C GLY A 18 0.75 -19.50 17.21
N ILE A 19 0.88 -18.56 18.16
CA ILE A 19 0.85 -17.14 17.84
C ILE A 19 2.18 -16.80 17.15
N SER A 20 2.10 -16.38 15.90
CA SER A 20 3.20 -15.71 15.21
C SER A 20 3.61 -14.50 16.05
N ASN A 21 4.82 -14.51 16.60
CA ASN A 21 5.32 -13.39 17.39
C ASN A 21 5.51 -12.17 16.48
N ALA A 22 4.91 -11.04 16.85
CA ALA A 22 5.33 -9.75 16.31
C ALA A 22 6.73 -9.46 16.88
N ALA A 23 7.72 -9.38 16.00
CA ALA A 23 9.08 -9.03 16.40
C ALA A 23 9.41 -7.63 15.87
N PRO A 24 10.03 -6.76 16.69
CA PRO A 24 10.56 -5.50 16.19
C PRO A 24 11.71 -5.78 15.20
N LEU A 25 11.78 -5.00 14.13
CA LEU A 25 12.99 -4.91 13.34
C LEU A 25 14.12 -4.44 14.27
N SER A 26 15.33 -5.02 14.14
CA SER A 26 16.46 -4.63 15.00
C SER A 26 16.73 -3.13 14.87
N ASN A 27 17.22 -2.49 15.95
CA ASN A 27 17.53 -1.05 15.99
C ASN A 27 18.45 -0.57 14.85
N ASP A 28 19.27 -1.45 14.28
CA ASP A 28 20.13 -1.13 13.12
C ASP A 28 19.35 -0.99 11.83
N ASN A 29 18.17 -1.62 11.71
CA ASN A 29 17.28 -1.49 10.56
C ASN A 29 16.38 -0.24 10.62
N ILE A 30 16.18 0.35 11.81
CA ILE A 30 15.39 1.58 11.97
C ILE A 30 16.13 2.81 11.43
N LYS A 31 17.48 2.81 11.41
CA LYS A 31 18.28 3.89 10.82
C LYS A 31 18.28 3.88 9.27
N ASN A 32 17.92 2.77 8.65
CA ASN A 32 17.85 2.58 7.21
C ASN A 32 16.46 2.06 6.81
N GLU A 33 15.43 2.85 7.09
CA GLU A 33 14.08 2.53 6.64
C GLU A 33 14.08 2.35 5.10
N PRO A 34 13.59 1.22 4.57
CA PRO A 34 13.62 0.98 3.14
C PRO A 34 12.76 2.00 2.42
N LEU A 35 13.33 2.61 1.37
CA LEU A 35 12.54 3.41 0.44
C LEU A 35 11.63 2.48 -0.36
N PHE A 36 10.35 2.76 -0.29
CA PHE A 36 9.31 2.02 -0.98
C PHE A 36 8.97 2.72 -2.30
N ARG A 37 8.70 1.95 -3.34
CA ARG A 37 8.46 2.44 -4.70
C ARG A 37 7.05 2.05 -5.13
N VAL A 38 6.17 3.01 -5.30
CA VAL A 38 4.78 2.80 -5.72
C VAL A 38 4.62 3.25 -7.16
N GLY A 39 4.31 2.33 -8.07
CA GLY A 39 4.06 2.62 -9.48
C GLY A 39 2.70 3.27 -9.68
N LEU A 40 2.64 4.61 -9.70
CA LEU A 40 1.38 5.35 -9.77
C LEU A 40 0.69 5.22 -11.12
N TRP A 41 1.43 5.40 -12.21
CA TRP A 41 0.94 5.30 -13.59
C TRP A 41 2.04 4.79 -14.51
N THR A 42 1.65 4.13 -15.58
CA THR A 42 2.51 3.71 -16.68
C THR A 42 1.88 4.13 -18.02
N GLY A 43 2.71 4.32 -19.05
CA GLY A 43 2.24 4.62 -20.40
C GLY A 43 1.59 5.99 -20.60
N GLN A 44 1.82 6.96 -19.68
CA GLN A 44 1.27 8.30 -19.80
C GLN A 44 1.99 9.08 -20.90
N THR A 45 1.27 9.95 -21.61
CA THR A 45 1.86 10.89 -22.58
C THR A 45 2.31 12.18 -21.92
N SER A 46 1.65 12.57 -20.84
CA SER A 46 2.02 13.72 -20.03
C SER A 46 1.46 13.61 -18.62
N VAL A 47 2.14 14.24 -17.67
CA VAL A 47 1.68 14.50 -16.32
C VAL A 47 2.08 15.91 -15.93
N PHE A 48 1.35 16.55 -15.01
CA PHE A 48 1.85 17.77 -14.41
C PHE A 48 2.34 17.49 -12.99
N VAL A 49 3.37 18.23 -12.59
CA VAL A 49 3.92 18.22 -11.24
C VAL A 49 3.95 19.63 -10.67
N SER A 50 3.78 19.71 -9.36
CA SER A 50 3.93 20.92 -8.55
C SER A 50 4.37 20.50 -7.15
N ALA A 51 4.69 21.44 -6.26
CA ALA A 51 5.03 21.09 -4.88
C ALA A 51 4.65 22.18 -3.89
N ASP A 52 4.53 21.83 -2.61
CA ASP A 52 4.21 22.75 -1.52
C ASP A 52 5.36 23.68 -1.13
N ASP A 53 6.57 23.33 -1.53
CA ASP A 53 7.79 24.11 -1.29
C ASP A 53 8.60 24.22 -2.59
N LYS A 54 9.69 24.98 -2.56
CA LYS A 54 10.67 25.01 -3.64
C LYS A 54 11.14 23.60 -3.97
N PHE A 55 11.14 23.25 -5.25
CA PHE A 55 11.50 21.91 -5.69
C PHE A 55 12.44 21.93 -6.89
N SER A 56 13.14 20.83 -7.07
CA SER A 56 14.02 20.64 -8.22
C SER A 56 13.61 19.39 -9.00
N ILE A 57 13.82 19.46 -10.29
CA ILE A 57 13.82 18.29 -11.18
C ILE A 57 15.28 17.95 -11.44
N ILE A 58 15.68 16.73 -11.11
CA ILE A 58 17.06 16.27 -11.22
C ILE A 58 17.15 15.07 -12.16
N ASP A 59 18.30 14.91 -12.79
CA ASP A 59 18.64 13.64 -13.47
C ASP A 59 18.92 12.56 -12.43
N LYS A 60 18.16 11.50 -12.46
CA LYS A 60 18.28 10.42 -11.48
C LYS A 60 19.63 9.70 -11.55
N SER A 61 20.22 9.59 -12.74
CA SER A 61 21.45 8.82 -12.98
C SER A 61 22.70 9.45 -12.36
N ASN A 62 22.77 10.78 -12.35
CA ASN A 62 23.96 11.52 -11.92
C ASN A 62 23.64 12.57 -10.82
N ARG A 63 22.38 12.67 -10.40
CA ARG A 63 21.88 13.61 -9.37
C ARG A 63 22.04 15.08 -9.73
N LYS A 64 22.35 15.44 -10.98
CA LYS A 64 22.46 16.83 -11.42
C LYS A 64 21.10 17.49 -11.52
N THR A 65 21.00 18.71 -11.04
CA THR A 65 19.80 19.53 -11.18
C THR A 65 19.61 19.95 -12.63
N ILE A 66 18.45 19.62 -13.19
CA ILE A 66 18.02 20.03 -14.53
C ILE A 66 17.33 21.39 -14.46
N ALA A 67 16.40 21.55 -13.49
CA ALA A 67 15.67 22.79 -13.28
C ALA A 67 15.25 22.92 -11.82
N THR A 68 15.03 24.15 -11.36
CA THR A 68 14.50 24.46 -10.03
C THR A 68 13.31 25.40 -10.17
N TYR A 69 12.28 25.16 -9.37
CA TYR A 69 11.01 25.87 -9.41
C TYR A 69 10.60 26.35 -8.02
N GLU A 70 9.95 27.50 -7.96
CA GLU A 70 9.34 27.99 -6.73
C GLU A 70 8.10 27.16 -6.37
N ALA A 71 7.72 27.21 -5.10
CA ALA A 71 6.52 26.53 -4.58
C ALA A 71 5.28 26.83 -5.45
N LYS A 72 4.42 25.83 -5.62
CA LYS A 72 3.17 25.90 -6.39
C LYS A 72 3.35 26.16 -7.90
N THR A 73 4.59 26.25 -8.41
CA THR A 73 4.82 26.29 -9.85
C THR A 73 4.36 24.97 -10.46
N ARG A 74 3.54 25.04 -11.51
CA ARG A 74 3.07 23.88 -12.24
C ARG A 74 3.94 23.63 -13.48
N VAL A 75 4.53 22.44 -13.56
CA VAL A 75 5.38 22.00 -14.67
C VAL A 75 4.74 20.82 -15.37
N ILE A 76 4.64 20.87 -16.68
CA ILE A 76 4.14 19.75 -17.49
C ILE A 76 5.34 18.90 -17.91
N VAL A 77 5.37 17.66 -17.46
CA VAL A 77 6.31 16.64 -17.92
C VAL A 77 5.62 15.84 -19.02
N SER A 78 6.16 15.84 -20.21
CA SER A 78 5.57 15.16 -21.36
C SER A 78 6.61 14.34 -22.13
N ILE A 79 6.14 13.39 -22.95
CA ILE A 79 6.99 12.63 -23.85
C ILE A 79 6.66 12.99 -25.31
N LYS A 80 7.67 13.35 -26.09
CA LYS A 80 7.55 13.64 -27.53
C LYS A 80 8.73 12.97 -28.24
N ALA A 81 8.46 12.21 -29.30
CA ALA A 81 9.48 11.47 -30.06
C ALA A 81 10.45 10.68 -29.17
N GLY A 82 9.93 10.04 -28.11
CA GLY A 82 10.72 9.24 -27.18
C GLY A 82 11.66 10.02 -26.26
N LYS A 83 11.45 11.33 -26.10
CA LYS A 83 12.22 12.21 -25.19
C LYS A 83 11.29 12.89 -24.20
N ILE A 84 11.80 13.10 -22.98
CA ILE A 84 11.10 13.85 -21.94
C ILE A 84 11.23 15.34 -22.22
N TYR A 85 10.14 16.08 -21.97
CA TYR A 85 10.08 17.54 -22.03
C TYR A 85 9.54 18.07 -20.72
N LEU A 86 10.12 19.18 -20.26
CA LEU A 86 9.63 20.00 -19.16
C LEU A 86 9.02 21.25 -19.79
N ASP A 87 7.69 21.33 -19.81
CA ASP A 87 6.91 22.28 -20.61
C ASP A 87 7.29 22.17 -22.11
N SER A 88 7.97 23.18 -22.66
CA SER A 88 8.48 23.18 -24.03
C SER A 88 9.95 22.77 -24.14
N ASN A 89 10.67 22.65 -23.04
CA ASN A 89 12.11 22.42 -23.03
C ASN A 89 12.43 20.92 -23.05
N LYS A 90 13.20 20.49 -24.04
CA LYS A 90 13.68 19.11 -24.12
C LYS A 90 14.60 18.79 -22.95
N CYS A 91 14.37 17.67 -22.30
CA CYS A 91 15.25 17.12 -21.29
C CYS A 91 16.18 16.08 -21.90
N GLU A 92 17.46 16.15 -21.59
CA GLU A 92 18.44 15.16 -22.08
C GLU A 92 18.36 13.83 -21.29
N SER A 93 17.87 13.87 -20.06
CA SER A 93 17.66 12.68 -19.25
C SER A 93 16.35 11.95 -19.63
N ASN A 94 16.40 10.62 -19.64
CA ASN A 94 15.23 9.77 -19.81
C ASN A 94 14.67 9.27 -18.45
N ASN A 95 15.29 9.65 -17.34
CA ASN A 95 14.85 9.31 -15.99
C ASN A 95 15.11 10.50 -15.05
N ILE A 96 14.07 11.15 -14.64
CA ILE A 96 14.10 12.34 -13.80
C ILE A 96 13.44 12.08 -12.45
N GLU A 97 13.82 12.85 -11.45
CA GLU A 97 13.23 12.79 -10.12
C GLU A 97 12.86 14.20 -9.68
N VAL A 98 11.62 14.38 -9.22
CA VAL A 98 11.11 15.60 -8.60
C VAL A 98 11.39 15.48 -7.12
N VAL A 99 12.12 16.45 -6.57
CA VAL A 99 12.56 16.45 -5.17
C VAL A 99 12.27 17.80 -4.52
N LEU A 100 11.77 17.79 -3.30
CA LEU A 100 11.64 18.99 -2.49
C LEU A 100 13.03 19.48 -2.07
N LYS A 101 13.24 20.80 -2.06
CA LYS A 101 14.50 21.38 -1.58
C LYS A 101 14.69 21.17 -0.07
N ASN A 102 13.60 21.32 0.68
CA ASN A 102 13.55 21.09 2.12
C ASN A 102 12.41 20.11 2.38
N TYR A 103 12.73 18.83 2.46
CA TYR A 103 11.74 17.82 2.79
C TYR A 103 11.31 17.96 4.25
N SER A 104 10.02 17.88 4.50
CA SER A 104 9.40 17.75 5.81
C SER A 104 8.07 17.02 5.65
N GLU A 105 7.60 16.35 6.70
CA GLU A 105 6.40 15.49 6.65
C GLU A 105 5.10 16.23 6.29
N ASP A 106 5.04 17.55 6.53
CA ASP A 106 3.90 18.39 6.17
C ASP A 106 3.89 18.74 4.66
N LYS A 107 5.03 18.63 3.98
CA LYS A 107 5.18 18.95 2.55
C LYS A 107 4.80 17.79 1.64
N SER A 108 4.45 18.16 0.40
CA SER A 108 4.10 17.17 -0.62
C SER A 108 4.47 17.63 -2.02
N ILE A 109 4.58 16.64 -2.92
CA ILE A 109 4.63 16.85 -4.36
C ILE A 109 3.27 16.49 -4.92
N GLU A 110 2.69 17.41 -5.69
CA GLU A 110 1.45 17.19 -6.42
C GLU A 110 1.74 16.59 -7.80
N VAL A 111 1.05 15.50 -8.14
CA VAL A 111 1.04 14.93 -9.49
C VAL A 111 -0.41 14.72 -9.91
N ASN A 112 -0.81 15.35 -11.02
CA ASN A 112 -2.18 15.22 -11.54
C ASN A 112 -3.27 15.45 -10.48
N ARG A 113 -3.12 16.50 -9.65
CA ARG A 113 -4.03 16.91 -8.56
C ARG A 113 -4.10 15.96 -7.36
N LYS A 114 -3.14 15.05 -7.23
CA LYS A 114 -2.98 14.22 -6.03
C LYS A 114 -1.66 14.55 -5.36
N ASN A 115 -1.67 14.65 -4.06
CA ASN A 115 -0.48 14.97 -3.26
C ASN A 115 0.20 13.69 -2.76
N TYR A 116 1.51 13.67 -2.80
CA TYR A 116 2.34 12.53 -2.42
C TYR A 116 3.48 12.99 -1.52
N ARG A 117 3.78 12.22 -0.48
CA ARG A 117 4.99 12.34 0.32
C ARG A 117 6.20 11.86 -0.48
N GLY A 118 7.41 12.16 0.03
CA GLY A 118 8.65 11.69 -0.60
C GLY A 118 8.90 12.32 -1.97
N ASN A 119 9.50 11.57 -2.87
CA ASN A 119 9.92 12.01 -4.20
C ASN A 119 9.07 11.36 -5.30
N ILE A 120 9.09 11.97 -6.48
CA ILE A 120 8.43 11.42 -7.67
C ILE A 120 9.47 11.17 -8.76
N GLU A 121 9.65 9.91 -9.11
CA GLU A 121 10.43 9.50 -10.27
C GLU A 121 9.53 9.45 -11.51
N ILE A 122 10.03 10.00 -12.62
CA ILE A 122 9.35 9.95 -13.92
C ILE A 122 10.36 9.44 -14.94
N SER A 123 10.07 8.32 -15.54
CA SER A 123 10.94 7.69 -16.54
C SER A 123 10.23 7.44 -17.86
N ASN A 124 11.00 7.39 -18.92
CA ASN A 124 10.51 7.00 -20.24
C ASN A 124 10.59 5.47 -20.38
N ASN A 125 9.45 4.80 -20.26
CA ASN A 125 9.30 3.36 -20.45
C ASN A 125 8.03 3.09 -21.27
N LYS A 126 8.13 3.13 -22.60
CA LYS A 126 6.99 3.03 -23.53
C LYS A 126 5.87 4.03 -23.21
N GLY A 127 6.27 5.26 -22.89
CA GLY A 127 5.46 6.31 -22.29
C GLY A 127 6.03 6.70 -20.92
N LEU A 128 5.45 7.70 -20.25
CA LEU A 128 5.90 8.06 -18.92
C LEU A 128 5.44 7.01 -17.90
N ALA A 129 6.39 6.46 -17.15
CA ALA A 129 6.15 5.74 -15.91
C ALA A 129 6.39 6.71 -14.75
N VAL A 130 5.44 6.82 -13.84
CA VAL A 130 5.44 7.72 -12.68
C VAL A 130 5.45 6.88 -11.42
N ILE A 131 6.49 7.03 -10.61
CA ILE A 131 6.72 6.22 -9.41
C ILE A 131 6.89 7.15 -8.22
N ASN A 132 6.14 6.92 -7.15
CA ASN A 132 6.34 7.60 -5.88
C ASN A 132 7.39 6.85 -5.06
N ILE A 133 8.38 7.56 -4.53
CA ILE A 133 9.46 7.02 -3.71
C ILE A 133 9.39 7.67 -2.34
N LEU A 134 9.14 6.88 -1.31
CA LEU A 134 8.95 7.35 0.05
C LEU A 134 9.36 6.29 1.08
N PRO A 135 9.58 6.66 2.34
CA PRO A 135 9.74 5.71 3.44
C PRO A 135 8.54 4.76 3.56
N LEU A 136 8.77 3.51 3.97
CA LEU A 136 7.71 2.51 4.13
C LEU A 136 6.62 2.97 5.11
N GLU A 137 6.99 3.58 6.23
CA GLU A 137 5.99 4.04 7.21
C GLU A 137 5.11 5.15 6.62
N GLU A 138 5.66 6.09 5.87
CA GLU A 138 4.89 7.12 5.18
C GLU A 138 3.95 6.55 4.10
N TYR A 139 4.33 5.45 3.44
CA TYR A 139 3.45 4.71 2.55
C TYR A 139 2.24 4.14 3.30
N LEU A 140 2.48 3.59 4.50
CA LEU A 140 1.44 2.99 5.32
C LEU A 140 0.41 3.99 5.86
N TYR A 141 0.74 5.27 6.01
CA TYR A 141 -0.21 6.30 6.42
C TYR A 141 -1.43 6.35 5.49
N SER A 142 -1.18 6.28 4.18
CA SER A 142 -2.23 6.22 3.16
C SER A 142 -2.94 4.87 3.13
N ILE A 143 -2.20 3.77 3.31
CA ILE A 143 -2.76 2.41 3.22
C ILE A 143 -3.76 2.17 4.35
N VAL A 144 -3.37 2.42 5.60
CA VAL A 144 -4.24 2.16 6.76
C VAL A 144 -5.52 2.97 6.68
N ALA A 145 -5.43 4.26 6.31
CA ALA A 145 -6.60 5.12 6.16
C ALA A 145 -7.49 4.75 4.96
N GLY A 146 -6.91 4.15 3.91
CA GLY A 146 -7.62 3.70 2.73
C GLY A 146 -8.30 2.34 2.87
N GLU A 147 -7.73 1.45 3.69
CA GLU A 147 -8.23 0.08 3.89
C GLU A 147 -9.23 -0.03 5.06
N MET A 148 -9.12 0.83 6.05
CA MET A 148 -9.95 0.81 7.25
C MET A 148 -10.43 2.21 7.62
N SER A 149 -11.70 2.35 8.02
CA SER A 149 -12.21 3.65 8.47
C SER A 149 -11.41 4.16 9.67
N PRO A 150 -10.84 5.38 9.62
CA PRO A 150 -10.11 5.96 10.74
C PRO A 150 -10.95 6.15 12.02
N SER A 151 -12.28 6.08 11.93
CA SER A 151 -13.19 6.14 13.09
C SER A 151 -13.21 4.85 13.92
N TRP A 152 -12.64 3.76 13.44
CA TRP A 152 -12.60 2.49 14.16
C TRP A 152 -11.67 2.55 15.38
N PRO A 153 -11.76 1.57 16.31
CA PRO A 153 -10.88 1.54 17.48
C PRO A 153 -9.40 1.60 17.13
N GLN A 154 -8.62 2.35 17.91
CA GLN A 154 -7.18 2.56 17.64
C GLN A 154 -6.41 1.25 17.56
N GLU A 155 -6.74 0.25 18.39
CA GLU A 155 -6.08 -1.06 18.35
C GLU A 155 -6.39 -1.85 17.06
N ALA A 156 -7.55 -1.63 16.44
CA ALA A 156 -7.87 -2.19 15.13
C ALA A 156 -7.00 -1.55 14.02
N LEU A 157 -6.84 -0.22 14.07
CA LEU A 157 -5.94 0.51 13.15
C LEU A 157 -4.48 0.06 13.32
N LYS A 158 -4.03 -0.18 14.57
CA LYS A 158 -2.69 -0.74 14.86
C LYS A 158 -2.51 -2.14 14.27
N ALA A 159 -3.49 -3.02 14.46
CA ALA A 159 -3.47 -4.35 13.87
C ALA A 159 -3.40 -4.30 12.34
N GLN A 160 -4.19 -3.40 11.71
CA GLN A 160 -4.14 -3.17 10.26
C GLN A 160 -2.76 -2.65 9.82
N ALA A 161 -2.14 -1.73 10.58
CA ALA A 161 -0.81 -1.21 10.27
C ALA A 161 0.25 -2.32 10.26
N VAL A 162 0.23 -3.22 11.26
CA VAL A 162 1.14 -4.37 11.33
C VAL A 162 0.90 -5.35 10.16
N ALA A 163 -0.37 -5.65 9.85
CA ALA A 163 -0.72 -6.52 8.72
C ALA A 163 -0.29 -5.89 7.38
N ALA A 164 -0.61 -4.62 7.14
CA ALA A 164 -0.27 -3.90 5.92
C ALA A 164 1.24 -3.78 5.71
N ARG A 165 2.01 -3.52 6.79
CA ARG A 165 3.47 -3.46 6.75
C ARG A 165 4.07 -4.82 6.38
N THR A 166 3.56 -5.89 7.00
CA THR A 166 3.99 -7.26 6.71
C THR A 166 3.74 -7.62 5.26
N TYR A 167 2.53 -7.33 4.76
CA TYR A 167 2.18 -7.54 3.36
C TYR A 167 3.08 -6.76 2.41
N ALA A 168 3.28 -5.46 2.64
CA ALA A 168 4.11 -4.60 1.80
C ALA A 168 5.56 -5.13 1.68
N LEU A 169 6.15 -5.55 2.80
CA LEU A 169 7.50 -6.12 2.82
C LEU A 169 7.57 -7.51 2.18
N ASN A 170 6.54 -8.35 2.36
CA ASN A 170 6.47 -9.67 1.73
C ASN A 170 6.35 -9.55 0.20
N GLU A 171 5.61 -8.57 -0.29
CA GLU A 171 5.33 -8.33 -1.71
C GLU A 171 6.29 -7.32 -2.37
N ILE A 172 7.39 -6.93 -1.71
CA ILE A 172 8.31 -5.87 -2.15
C ILE A 172 8.87 -6.07 -3.56
N ASN A 173 8.93 -7.30 -4.04
CA ASN A 173 9.44 -7.66 -5.35
C ASN A 173 8.35 -7.94 -6.40
N LYS A 174 7.07 -7.72 -6.07
CA LYS A 174 5.93 -8.10 -6.92
C LYS A 174 5.96 -7.47 -8.31
N HIS A 175 6.43 -6.23 -8.41
CA HIS A 175 6.53 -5.46 -9.65
C HIS A 175 7.98 -5.05 -9.98
N VAL A 176 8.98 -5.79 -9.51
CA VAL A 176 10.40 -5.46 -9.72
C VAL A 176 10.76 -5.34 -11.20
N ASN A 177 10.19 -6.17 -12.06
CA ASN A 177 10.40 -6.13 -13.51
C ASN A 177 9.83 -4.88 -14.18
N GLU A 178 8.89 -4.20 -13.50
CA GLU A 178 8.29 -2.94 -13.94
C GLU A 178 9.01 -1.72 -13.35
N GLY A 179 9.98 -1.94 -12.45
CA GLY A 179 10.80 -0.90 -11.83
C GLY A 179 10.24 -0.30 -10.54
N PHE A 180 9.22 -0.92 -9.93
CA PHE A 180 8.65 -0.51 -8.64
C PHE A 180 8.30 -1.73 -7.76
N ASN A 181 7.90 -1.50 -6.52
CA ASN A 181 7.58 -2.59 -5.58
C ASN A 181 6.12 -3.03 -5.70
N VAL A 182 5.18 -2.08 -5.64
CA VAL A 182 3.74 -2.33 -5.64
C VAL A 182 3.00 -1.35 -6.55
N CYS A 183 1.83 -1.75 -7.03
CA CYS A 183 0.89 -0.87 -7.72
C CYS A 183 -0.10 -0.24 -6.71
N PRO A 184 -0.79 0.89 -7.04
CA PRO A 184 -1.62 1.64 -6.11
C PRO A 184 -3.07 1.13 -6.06
N THR A 185 -3.34 -0.10 -6.50
CA THR A 185 -4.69 -0.66 -6.67
C THR A 185 -4.93 -1.86 -5.76
N THR A 186 -6.13 -2.40 -5.77
CA THR A 186 -6.51 -3.64 -5.04
C THR A 186 -5.68 -4.86 -5.42
N HIS A 187 -4.93 -4.83 -6.53
CA HIS A 187 -3.98 -5.90 -6.88
C HIS A 187 -2.82 -6.00 -5.88
N CYS A 188 -2.42 -4.86 -5.26
CA CYS A 188 -1.45 -4.81 -4.17
C CYS A 188 -2.10 -4.25 -2.91
N GLN A 189 -2.10 -2.95 -2.75
CA GLN A 189 -2.79 -2.23 -1.67
C GLN A 189 -3.28 -0.89 -2.22
N VAL A 190 -4.47 -0.44 -1.79
CA VAL A 190 -5.05 0.81 -2.28
C VAL A 190 -4.27 2.00 -1.75
N TYR A 191 -3.50 2.66 -2.62
CA TYR A 191 -2.66 3.81 -2.28
C TYR A 191 -3.24 5.11 -2.86
N GLY A 192 -3.75 5.97 -2.00
CA GLY A 192 -4.38 7.25 -2.38
C GLY A 192 -3.45 8.46 -2.30
N GLY A 193 -2.19 8.29 -1.84
CA GLY A 193 -1.28 9.39 -1.53
C GLY A 193 -1.69 10.14 -0.26
N LYS A 194 -1.15 11.35 -0.07
CA LYS A 194 -1.38 12.17 1.14
C LYS A 194 -2.83 12.62 1.32
N ASN A 195 -3.60 12.68 0.24
CA ASN A 195 -4.99 13.17 0.28
C ASN A 195 -5.95 12.28 1.10
N VAL A 196 -5.61 11.02 1.33
CA VAL A 196 -6.45 10.07 2.09
C VAL A 196 -5.95 9.81 3.50
N GLU A 197 -4.82 10.39 3.89
CA GLU A 197 -4.26 10.22 5.21
C GLU A 197 -5.16 10.78 6.31
N ASP A 198 -5.13 10.14 7.47
CA ASP A 198 -5.84 10.55 8.67
C ASP A 198 -4.93 10.45 9.89
N ILE A 199 -5.02 11.40 10.81
CA ILE A 199 -4.13 11.48 11.98
C ILE A 199 -4.21 10.23 12.87
N ARG A 200 -5.36 9.56 12.96
CA ARG A 200 -5.52 8.34 13.75
C ARG A 200 -4.83 7.16 13.09
N ALA A 201 -4.86 7.08 11.75
CA ALA A 201 -4.13 6.08 10.99
C ALA A 201 -2.62 6.31 11.09
N ILE A 202 -2.15 7.56 10.97
CA ILE A 202 -0.76 7.96 11.18
C ILE A 202 -0.28 7.52 12.58
N THR A 203 -1.03 7.87 13.63
CA THR A 203 -0.71 7.47 15.01
C THR A 203 -0.63 5.94 15.16
N ALA A 204 -1.53 5.19 14.53
CA ALA A 204 -1.50 3.72 14.59
C ALA A 204 -0.26 3.12 13.92
N VAL A 205 0.18 3.69 12.80
CA VAL A 205 1.40 3.29 12.10
C VAL A 205 2.63 3.60 12.96
N ASP A 206 2.72 4.82 13.52
CA ASP A 206 3.83 5.27 14.34
C ASP A 206 3.95 4.45 15.63
N ASP A 207 2.82 4.20 16.32
CA ASP A 207 2.78 3.37 17.54
C ASP A 207 3.21 1.91 17.29
N THR A 208 3.14 1.44 16.05
CA THR A 208 3.51 0.08 15.64
C THR A 208 4.72 0.04 14.71
N LYS A 209 5.49 1.12 14.65
CA LYS A 209 6.64 1.26 13.74
C LYS A 209 7.57 0.06 13.83
N GLY A 210 7.89 -0.53 12.65
CA GLY A 210 8.78 -1.67 12.53
C GLY A 210 8.21 -3.03 12.98
N LEU A 211 6.98 -3.10 13.52
CA LEU A 211 6.35 -4.36 13.89
C LEU A 211 5.83 -5.10 12.64
N VAL A 212 6.21 -6.38 12.52
CA VAL A 212 5.80 -7.26 11.41
C VAL A 212 5.49 -8.67 11.92
N LEU A 213 4.76 -9.44 11.14
CA LEU A 213 4.33 -10.80 11.47
C LEU A 213 5.23 -11.84 10.79
N TYR A 214 5.73 -12.78 11.60
CA TYR A 214 6.55 -13.91 11.13
C TYR A 214 5.91 -15.26 11.46
N SER A 215 6.17 -16.23 10.60
CA SER A 215 5.96 -17.65 10.87
C SER A 215 7.19 -18.42 10.39
N ASN A 216 7.77 -19.25 11.27
CA ASN A 216 8.96 -20.06 10.96
C ASN A 216 10.13 -19.21 10.37
N GLY A 217 10.37 -18.01 10.94
CA GLY A 217 11.46 -17.14 10.54
C GLY A 217 11.29 -16.40 9.20
N LYS A 218 10.11 -16.46 8.60
CA LYS A 218 9.76 -15.75 7.36
C LYS A 218 8.57 -14.83 7.58
N LEU A 219 8.52 -13.70 6.86
CA LEU A 219 7.33 -12.88 6.81
C LEU A 219 6.13 -13.70 6.33
N ILE A 220 4.98 -13.50 6.95
CA ILE A 220 3.74 -14.17 6.51
C ILE A 220 3.10 -13.43 5.33
N THR A 221 2.26 -14.12 4.59
CA THR A 221 1.31 -13.52 3.66
C THR A 221 0.15 -12.95 4.49
N ALA A 222 0.26 -11.70 4.91
CA ALA A 222 -0.67 -11.04 5.82
C ALA A 222 -1.89 -10.51 5.06
N VAL A 223 -2.73 -11.41 4.58
CA VAL A 223 -4.00 -11.06 3.90
C VAL A 223 -5.08 -10.69 4.91
N PHE A 224 -6.01 -9.84 4.50
CA PHE A 224 -7.14 -9.38 5.32
C PHE A 224 -8.39 -9.18 4.45
N HIS A 225 -9.54 -9.11 5.09
CA HIS A 225 -10.85 -8.91 4.47
C HIS A 225 -11.77 -8.08 5.39
N SER A 226 -12.88 -7.56 4.85
CA SER A 226 -13.79 -6.70 5.61
C SER A 226 -14.77 -7.45 6.51
N ALA A 227 -15.17 -8.66 6.15
CA ALA A 227 -16.08 -9.50 6.91
C ALA A 227 -15.93 -10.97 6.48
N SER A 228 -15.98 -11.89 7.46
CA SER A 228 -15.87 -13.33 7.24
C SER A 228 -17.22 -14.05 7.19
N GLY A 229 -18.27 -13.42 7.76
CA GLY A 229 -19.57 -14.05 7.95
C GLY A 229 -19.62 -14.97 9.18
N GLY A 230 -18.71 -14.78 10.14
CA GLY A 230 -18.65 -15.48 11.43
C GLY A 230 -17.49 -16.45 11.60
N TYR A 231 -16.82 -16.85 10.52
CA TYR A 231 -15.61 -17.68 10.52
C TYR A 231 -14.71 -17.28 9.37
N THR A 232 -13.41 -17.22 9.61
CA THR A 232 -12.41 -17.13 8.53
C THR A 232 -12.32 -18.49 7.81
N GLU A 233 -11.59 -18.55 6.69
CA GLU A 233 -11.44 -19.80 5.92
C GLU A 233 -10.00 -20.30 5.95
N ASN A 234 -9.80 -21.59 5.78
CA ASN A 234 -8.48 -22.19 5.61
C ASN A 234 -7.87 -21.78 4.26
N SER A 235 -6.57 -21.49 4.24
CA SER A 235 -5.89 -21.01 3.04
C SER A 235 -5.99 -21.97 1.86
N GLU A 236 -5.97 -23.27 2.09
CA GLU A 236 -6.07 -24.31 1.05
C GLU A 236 -7.44 -24.33 0.37
N GLU A 237 -8.52 -24.01 1.08
CA GLU A 237 -9.86 -23.92 0.51
C GLU A 237 -10.05 -22.69 -0.38
N VAL A 238 -9.26 -21.62 -0.13
CA VAL A 238 -9.33 -20.37 -0.90
C VAL A 238 -8.30 -20.35 -2.04
N TRP A 239 -7.06 -20.77 -1.77
CA TRP A 239 -5.93 -20.63 -2.71
C TRP A 239 -5.25 -21.95 -3.09
N GLY A 240 -5.78 -23.09 -2.60
CA GLY A 240 -5.25 -24.43 -2.91
C GLY A 240 -3.93 -24.78 -2.22
N SER A 241 -3.42 -23.93 -1.31
CA SER A 241 -2.14 -24.14 -0.61
C SER A 241 -2.29 -23.99 0.90
N TYR A 242 -1.81 -24.99 1.63
CA TYR A 242 -1.82 -24.97 3.10
C TYR A 242 -0.81 -23.96 3.65
N LEU A 243 -1.27 -22.97 4.41
CA LEU A 243 -0.46 -22.05 5.18
C LEU A 243 -0.78 -22.22 6.68
N PRO A 244 0.18 -22.62 7.53
CA PRO A 244 -0.10 -22.99 8.92
C PRO A 244 -0.62 -21.84 9.78
N TYR A 245 -0.44 -20.61 9.35
CA TYR A 245 -0.86 -19.38 10.04
C TYR A 245 -2.17 -18.79 9.48
N LEU A 246 -2.74 -19.34 8.39
CA LEU A 246 -4.04 -18.93 7.83
C LEU A 246 -5.04 -20.08 7.98
N ARG A 247 -5.60 -20.18 9.19
CA ARG A 247 -6.56 -21.22 9.58
C ARG A 247 -7.94 -20.64 9.85
N ALA A 248 -8.96 -21.43 9.62
CA ALA A 248 -10.32 -21.07 9.99
C ALA A 248 -10.42 -20.84 11.51
N VAL A 249 -10.88 -19.67 11.90
CA VAL A 249 -11.13 -19.29 13.30
C VAL A 249 -12.48 -18.57 13.40
N PRO A 250 -13.17 -18.65 14.57
CA PRO A 250 -14.35 -17.83 14.81
C PRO A 250 -14.03 -16.34 14.68
N ASP A 251 -14.93 -15.60 14.06
CA ASP A 251 -14.86 -14.15 13.92
C ASP A 251 -16.12 -13.48 14.51
N TYR A 252 -15.98 -12.27 15.04
CA TYR A 252 -17.03 -11.55 15.76
C TYR A 252 -17.60 -10.40 14.94
N ASP A 253 -17.79 -10.61 13.65
CA ASP A 253 -18.21 -9.61 12.67
C ASP A 253 -19.73 -9.50 12.45
N GLN A 254 -20.56 -10.01 13.39
CA GLN A 254 -22.03 -10.03 13.30
C GLN A 254 -22.65 -8.64 13.06
N ASN A 255 -21.97 -7.59 13.49
CA ASN A 255 -22.41 -6.20 13.30
C ASN A 255 -21.93 -5.58 11.98
N SER A 256 -21.13 -6.31 11.19
CA SER A 256 -20.69 -5.85 9.89
C SER A 256 -21.87 -5.77 8.91
N PRO A 257 -22.00 -4.69 8.11
CA PRO A 257 -23.02 -4.62 7.06
C PRO A 257 -22.84 -5.70 5.99
N ASN A 258 -21.65 -6.30 5.91
CA ASN A 258 -21.31 -7.36 4.97
C ASN A 258 -21.41 -8.77 5.57
N TYR A 259 -21.85 -8.90 6.84
CA TYR A 259 -21.96 -10.20 7.52
C TYR A 259 -22.88 -11.17 6.80
N LYS A 260 -24.03 -10.69 6.30
CA LYS A 260 -24.97 -11.45 5.46
C LYS A 260 -25.33 -10.63 4.24
N TRP A 261 -25.30 -11.28 3.10
CA TRP A 261 -25.73 -10.67 1.84
C TRP A 261 -26.46 -11.68 0.97
N GLU A 262 -27.34 -11.18 0.11
CA GLU A 262 -28.06 -11.98 -0.88
C GLU A 262 -27.98 -11.29 -2.24
N LYS A 263 -27.73 -12.06 -3.28
CA LYS A 263 -27.83 -11.60 -4.66
C LYS A 263 -28.57 -12.61 -5.51
N LYS A 264 -29.69 -12.21 -6.10
CA LYS A 264 -30.47 -13.03 -7.02
C LYS A 264 -30.04 -12.75 -8.45
N LEU A 265 -29.72 -13.79 -9.18
CA LEU A 265 -29.38 -13.74 -10.61
C LEU A 265 -30.23 -14.79 -11.33
N THR A 266 -30.69 -14.46 -12.52
CA THR A 266 -31.30 -15.43 -13.43
C THR A 266 -30.22 -16.32 -14.05
N ALA A 267 -30.60 -17.51 -14.51
CA ALA A 267 -29.68 -18.40 -15.22
C ALA A 267 -29.05 -17.72 -16.45
N LEU A 268 -29.80 -16.89 -17.16
CA LEU A 268 -29.33 -16.15 -18.32
C LEU A 268 -28.26 -15.10 -17.94
N GLU A 269 -28.46 -14.37 -16.84
CA GLU A 269 -27.47 -13.40 -16.34
C GLU A 269 -26.17 -14.08 -15.91
N ILE A 270 -26.26 -15.25 -15.25
CA ILE A 270 -25.10 -16.06 -14.88
C ILE A 270 -24.35 -16.50 -16.14
N GLN A 271 -25.09 -17.08 -17.13
CA GLN A 271 -24.52 -17.52 -18.40
C GLN A 271 -23.77 -16.38 -19.10
N GLN A 272 -24.40 -15.20 -19.24
CA GLN A 272 -23.78 -14.04 -19.87
C GLN A 272 -22.50 -13.58 -19.17
N LYS A 273 -22.50 -13.57 -17.83
CA LYS A 273 -21.30 -13.20 -17.04
C LYS A 273 -20.15 -14.20 -17.20
N ILE A 274 -20.45 -15.51 -17.23
CA ILE A 274 -19.45 -16.55 -17.40
C ILE A 274 -18.83 -16.49 -18.82
N ILE A 275 -19.68 -16.29 -19.85
CA ILE A 275 -19.22 -16.12 -21.24
C ILE A 275 -18.36 -14.86 -21.35
N ALA A 276 -18.81 -13.72 -20.77
CA ALA A 276 -18.04 -12.47 -20.77
C ALA A 276 -16.67 -12.60 -20.05
N ALA A 277 -16.56 -13.50 -19.08
CA ALA A 277 -15.32 -13.86 -18.40
C ALA A 277 -14.42 -14.82 -19.20
N GLY A 278 -14.82 -15.20 -20.44
CA GLY A 278 -14.03 -16.05 -21.33
C GLY A 278 -14.21 -17.56 -21.12
N TYR A 279 -15.17 -17.99 -20.29
CA TYR A 279 -15.44 -19.41 -20.08
C TYR A 279 -16.47 -19.91 -21.10
N ASN A 280 -16.18 -21.07 -21.72
CA ASN A 280 -17.14 -21.75 -22.59
C ASN A 280 -18.03 -22.66 -21.73
N ILE A 281 -19.26 -22.28 -21.54
CA ILE A 281 -20.28 -23.13 -20.90
C ILE A 281 -21.14 -23.75 -22.01
N GLY A 282 -21.24 -25.07 -21.99
CA GLY A 282 -22.11 -25.79 -22.91
C GLY A 282 -23.55 -25.27 -22.89
N LYS A 283 -24.29 -25.64 -23.94
CA LYS A 283 -25.70 -25.27 -24.07
C LYS A 283 -26.55 -25.89 -22.97
#